data_10f3acb55a1f1518c8586ecd055622ba
#
_entry.id   10f3acb55a1f1518c8586ecd055622ba
#
_cell.length_a   1.000
_cell.length_b   1.000
_cell.length_c   1.000
_cell.angle_alpha   90.00
_cell.angle_beta   90.00
_cell.angle_gamma   90.00
#
_symmetry.space_group_name_H-M   'P 1'
#
loop_
_entity.id
_entity.type
_entity.pdbx_description
1 polymer ?
#
loop_
_entity_poly.entity_id
_entity_poly.type
_entity_poly.pdbx_seq_one_letter_code
_entity_poly.pdbx_strand_id
1 'polypeptide(L)'
;MATNNVIKSPKGAAAEYAKHSFSAYKRCTNGCSYCYLNRGVLSKNLGSGVPELRSCFSSEEDVVIKFEQELKSHKERLIADGGIFFSFITDPCLPETISLTLQCAVKAMEHDVPVTILTKMADWLSHSYAQSVMEMGASKNLLCIGFTLTGHDDMEPNADCNEARIRAMKLAHARGVKTFASIEPIIDFGSSLEMIEKTIYFCDLYRIGLRSGVKADYYDKDELAYFIGQVECLINMKNHDARVYWKHSVRERITFTDSDYWTSRYAVDADYNIFTSKI
;
A
#
# COMPACT_ATOMS: atom_id res chain seq x y z
N MET A 1 23.53 22.26 3.14
CA MET A 1 22.27 22.47 2.42
C MET A 1 21.45 21.20 2.56
N ALA A 2 20.24 21.27 3.09
CA ALA A 2 19.39 20.09 3.17
C ALA A 2 19.10 19.64 1.72
N THR A 3 19.56 18.47 1.34
CA THR A 3 19.25 17.86 0.04
C THR A 3 17.73 17.68 -0.02
N ASN A 4 17.09 18.37 -0.96
CA ASN A 4 15.65 18.26 -1.21
C ASN A 4 15.36 16.93 -1.93
N ASN A 5 15.70 15.82 -1.28
CA ASN A 5 15.46 14.50 -1.85
C ASN A 5 13.97 14.34 -2.17
N VAL A 6 13.64 13.87 -3.35
CA VAL A 6 12.26 13.62 -3.77
C VAL A 6 11.77 12.26 -3.30
N ILE A 7 12.67 11.27 -3.24
CA ILE A 7 12.45 9.98 -2.58
C ILE A 7 12.70 10.16 -1.09
N LYS A 8 11.72 9.85 -0.26
CA LYS A 8 11.74 10.11 1.19
C LYS A 8 11.81 8.80 1.96
N SER A 9 12.42 8.86 3.16
CA SER A 9 12.29 7.80 4.16
C SER A 9 11.06 8.11 5.02
N PRO A 10 9.99 7.32 4.91
CA PRO A 10 8.78 7.53 5.72
C PRO A 10 9.07 7.31 7.21
N LYS A 11 8.21 7.88 8.06
CA LYS A 11 8.32 7.78 9.52
C LYS A 11 7.00 7.30 10.13
N GLY A 12 7.05 6.80 11.36
CA GLY A 12 5.88 6.29 12.07
C GLY A 12 5.21 5.15 11.33
N ALA A 13 3.88 5.08 11.35
CA ALA A 13 3.10 4.01 10.72
C ALA A 13 3.36 3.83 9.21
N ALA A 14 3.81 4.88 8.50
CA ALA A 14 4.18 4.78 7.09
C ALA A 14 5.49 3.99 6.87
N ALA A 15 6.42 4.02 7.84
CA ALA A 15 7.67 3.25 7.78
C ALA A 15 7.43 1.74 7.85
N GLU A 16 6.26 1.31 8.33
CA GLU A 16 5.86 -0.10 8.33
C GLU A 16 5.50 -0.63 6.92
N TYR A 17 5.32 0.25 5.95
CA TYR A 17 5.05 -0.13 4.55
C TYR A 17 6.31 -0.21 3.69
N ALA A 18 7.24 0.71 3.89
CA ALA A 18 8.45 0.78 3.08
C ALA A 18 9.52 1.66 3.73
N LYS A 19 10.78 1.41 3.39
CA LYS A 19 11.92 2.25 3.79
C LYS A 19 12.07 3.49 2.92
N HIS A 20 11.54 3.45 1.69
CA HIS A 20 11.56 4.55 0.73
C HIS A 20 10.19 4.78 0.13
N SER A 21 9.81 6.04 -0.01
CA SER A 21 8.54 6.43 -0.63
C SER A 21 8.69 7.62 -1.54
N PHE A 22 7.83 7.67 -2.54
CA PHE A 22 7.75 8.77 -3.48
C PHE A 22 6.30 9.28 -3.56
N SER A 23 6.14 10.59 -3.59
CA SER A 23 4.87 11.26 -3.80
C SER A 23 5.13 12.54 -4.59
N ALA A 24 4.68 12.60 -5.83
CA ALA A 24 4.79 13.80 -6.67
C ALA A 24 3.78 14.87 -6.26
N TYR A 25 2.60 14.42 -5.88
CA TYR A 25 1.46 15.29 -5.54
C TYR A 25 1.20 15.32 -4.04
N LYS A 26 0.46 16.31 -3.62
CA LYS A 26 -0.22 16.45 -2.32
C LYS A 26 -1.72 16.54 -2.56
N ARG A 27 -2.53 16.28 -1.53
CA ARG A 27 -3.99 16.20 -1.52
C ARG A 27 -4.52 14.99 -2.28
N CYS A 28 -5.77 14.65 -2.03
CA CYS A 28 -6.42 13.47 -2.60
C CYS A 28 -7.93 13.70 -2.69
N THR A 29 -8.53 13.35 -3.80
CA THR A 29 -9.97 13.49 -4.05
C THR A 29 -10.81 12.35 -3.51
N ASN A 30 -10.23 11.22 -3.06
CA ASN A 30 -11.00 10.05 -2.56
C ASN A 30 -11.94 10.36 -1.39
N GLY A 31 -11.67 11.41 -0.61
CA GLY A 31 -12.58 11.89 0.43
C GLY A 31 -12.79 10.96 1.62
N CYS A 32 -11.89 10.00 1.85
CA CYS A 32 -12.04 9.01 2.90
C CYS A 32 -12.27 9.65 4.28
N SER A 33 -13.34 9.27 4.97
CA SER A 33 -13.74 9.84 6.28
C SER A 33 -12.75 9.55 7.40
N TYR A 34 -11.97 8.49 7.26
CA TYR A 34 -10.93 8.09 8.23
C TYR A 34 -9.53 8.61 7.89
N CYS A 35 -9.36 9.36 6.80
CA CYS A 35 -8.04 9.78 6.33
C CYS A 35 -7.25 10.55 7.39
N TYR A 36 -6.07 10.05 7.73
CA TYR A 36 -5.20 10.67 8.73
C TYR A 36 -4.70 12.06 8.30
N LEU A 37 -4.62 12.33 6.99
CA LEU A 37 -4.21 13.63 6.45
C LEU A 37 -5.27 14.72 6.63
N ASN A 38 -6.51 14.36 6.92
CA ASN A 38 -7.59 15.32 7.23
C ASN A 38 -7.56 15.78 8.69
N ARG A 39 -6.55 15.42 9.46
CA ARG A 39 -6.46 15.74 10.89
C ARG A 39 -5.28 16.63 11.22
N GLY A 40 -5.47 17.48 12.22
CA GLY A 40 -4.42 18.33 12.76
C GLY A 40 -3.84 19.31 11.76
N VAL A 41 -2.59 19.71 11.98
CA VAL A 41 -1.91 20.76 11.20
C VAL A 41 -1.69 20.33 9.74
N LEU A 42 -1.56 19.04 9.47
CA LEU A 42 -1.32 18.52 8.12
C LEU A 42 -2.52 18.72 7.19
N SER A 43 -3.75 18.79 7.74
CA SER A 43 -4.98 18.88 6.94
C SER A 43 -5.02 20.11 6.04
N LYS A 44 -4.41 21.22 6.46
CA LYS A 44 -4.38 22.46 5.67
C LYS A 44 -3.64 22.31 4.33
N ASN A 45 -2.60 21.48 4.29
CA ASN A 45 -1.72 21.34 3.12
C ASN A 45 -1.84 20.01 2.41
N LEU A 46 -2.20 18.94 3.13
CA LEU A 46 -2.20 17.57 2.63
C LEU A 46 -3.58 16.90 2.67
N GLY A 47 -4.58 17.54 3.29
CA GLY A 47 -5.94 17.01 3.42
C GLY A 47 -6.65 16.83 2.08
N SER A 48 -7.92 16.46 2.13
CA SER A 48 -8.75 16.23 0.94
C SER A 48 -8.77 17.44 0.01
N GLY A 49 -8.75 17.17 -1.29
CA GLY A 49 -8.80 18.20 -2.34
C GLY A 49 -8.19 17.70 -3.65
N VAL A 50 -8.28 18.51 -4.68
CA VAL A 50 -7.68 18.21 -5.99
C VAL A 50 -6.17 18.06 -5.83
N PRO A 51 -5.58 17.00 -6.42
CA PRO A 51 -4.13 16.80 -6.40
C PRO A 51 -3.38 18.00 -6.97
N GLU A 52 -2.34 18.43 -6.27
CA GLU A 52 -1.45 19.51 -6.69
C GLU A 52 0.00 19.03 -6.63
N LEU A 53 0.82 19.38 -7.61
CA LEU A 53 2.26 19.11 -7.54
C LEU A 53 2.85 19.71 -6.25
N ARG A 54 3.75 18.98 -5.62
CA ARG A 54 4.48 19.49 -4.47
C ARG A 54 5.37 20.65 -4.90
N SER A 55 5.48 21.66 -4.05
CA SER A 55 6.23 22.90 -4.34
C SER A 55 7.72 22.74 -4.64
N CYS A 56 8.28 21.55 -4.45
CA CYS A 56 9.65 21.23 -4.85
C CYS A 56 9.78 20.90 -6.35
N PHE A 57 8.67 20.81 -7.07
CA PHE A 57 8.60 20.53 -8.50
C PHE A 57 8.00 21.70 -9.25
N SER A 58 8.60 22.05 -10.39
CA SER A 58 8.13 23.11 -11.28
C SER A 58 7.15 22.62 -12.35
N SER A 59 7.23 21.34 -12.73
CA SER A 59 6.37 20.67 -13.69
C SER A 59 6.43 19.14 -13.50
N GLU A 60 5.61 18.38 -14.22
CA GLU A 60 5.67 16.91 -14.23
C GLU A 60 6.96 16.40 -14.86
N GLU A 61 7.49 17.07 -15.86
CA GLU A 61 8.80 16.73 -16.46
C GLU A 61 9.93 16.91 -15.44
N ASP A 62 9.88 17.99 -14.64
CA ASP A 62 10.84 18.21 -13.56
C ASP A 62 10.77 17.10 -12.49
N VAL A 63 9.56 16.58 -12.22
CA VAL A 63 9.39 15.40 -11.34
C VAL A 63 10.17 14.21 -11.89
N VAL A 64 9.95 13.85 -13.16
CA VAL A 64 10.59 12.68 -13.79
C VAL A 64 12.11 12.82 -13.78
N ILE A 65 12.62 14.01 -14.15
CA ILE A 65 14.07 14.28 -14.16
C ILE A 65 14.68 14.12 -12.76
N LYS A 66 14.11 14.77 -11.75
CA LYS A 66 14.61 14.70 -10.37
C LYS A 66 14.50 13.30 -9.79
N PHE A 67 13.39 12.61 -10.06
CA PHE A 67 13.18 11.24 -9.63
C PHE A 67 14.24 10.30 -10.22
N GLU A 68 14.49 10.38 -11.54
CA GLU A 68 15.49 9.55 -12.21
C GLU A 68 16.92 9.87 -11.73
N GLN A 69 17.24 11.13 -11.43
CA GLN A 69 18.53 11.50 -10.83
C GLN A 69 18.75 10.83 -9.47
N GLU A 70 17.72 10.81 -8.61
CA GLU A 70 17.80 10.12 -7.33
C GLU A 70 17.85 8.60 -7.45
N LEU A 71 17.12 8.02 -8.41
CA LEU A 71 17.22 6.59 -8.74
C LEU A 71 18.68 6.21 -9.03
N LYS A 72 19.32 6.95 -9.95
CA LYS A 72 20.73 6.70 -10.32
C LYS A 72 21.69 6.84 -9.14
N SER A 73 21.45 7.83 -8.29
CA SER A 73 22.34 8.14 -7.15
C SER A 73 22.21 7.13 -6.00
N HIS A 74 21.07 6.45 -5.87
CA HIS A 74 20.76 5.60 -4.72
C HIS A 74 20.32 4.18 -5.12
N LYS A 75 20.52 3.78 -6.37
CA LYS A 75 20.03 2.53 -6.97
C LYS A 75 20.25 1.31 -6.06
N GLU A 76 21.49 1.05 -5.68
CA GLU A 76 21.86 -0.15 -4.90
C GLU A 76 21.12 -0.20 -3.56
N ARG A 77 21.03 0.94 -2.88
CA ARG A 77 20.31 1.04 -1.62
C ARG A 77 18.81 0.83 -1.79
N LEU A 78 18.23 1.44 -2.83
CA LEU A 78 16.80 1.30 -3.11
C LEU A 78 16.44 -0.17 -3.40
N ILE A 79 17.27 -0.87 -4.16
CA ILE A 79 17.08 -2.30 -4.43
C ILE A 79 17.21 -3.13 -3.14
N ALA A 80 18.26 -2.90 -2.35
CA ALA A 80 18.51 -3.63 -1.11
C ALA A 80 17.40 -3.42 -0.06
N ASP A 81 16.79 -2.24 -0.06
CA ASP A 81 15.72 -1.86 0.86
C ASP A 81 14.30 -2.22 0.36
N GLY A 82 14.16 -2.96 -0.76
CA GLY A 82 12.88 -3.45 -1.27
C GLY A 82 12.14 -2.48 -2.18
N GLY A 83 12.82 -1.44 -2.69
CA GLY A 83 12.27 -0.53 -3.69
C GLY A 83 11.57 0.71 -3.13
N ILE A 84 10.65 1.26 -3.91
CA ILE A 84 9.99 2.54 -3.63
C ILE A 84 8.48 2.34 -3.55
N PHE A 85 7.86 2.90 -2.51
CA PHE A 85 6.42 2.88 -2.29
C PHE A 85 5.74 4.15 -2.83
N PHE A 86 4.69 4.00 -3.61
CA PHE A 86 3.83 5.04 -4.16
C PHE A 86 2.41 4.88 -3.59
N SER A 87 1.79 5.76 -2.86
CA SER A 87 2.30 6.93 -2.17
C SER A 87 1.53 7.09 -0.84
N PHE A 88 2.00 7.97 0.06
CA PHE A 88 1.34 8.15 1.38
C PHE A 88 0.47 9.42 1.48
N ILE A 89 0.65 10.41 0.60
CA ILE A 89 0.00 11.72 0.75
C ILE A 89 -0.99 12.06 -0.36
N THR A 90 -1.10 11.19 -1.34
CA THR A 90 -2.05 11.27 -2.46
C THR A 90 -2.30 9.86 -2.94
N ASP A 91 -3.49 9.53 -3.41
CA ASP A 91 -3.67 8.28 -4.13
C ASP A 91 -2.92 8.38 -5.48
N PRO A 92 -2.01 7.45 -5.79
CA PRO A 92 -1.17 7.53 -6.98
C PRO A 92 -1.89 7.21 -8.28
N CYS A 93 -3.10 6.66 -8.21
CA CYS A 93 -3.86 6.19 -9.37
C CYS A 93 -5.14 6.99 -9.65
N LEU A 94 -5.26 8.19 -9.09
CA LEU A 94 -6.33 9.12 -9.48
C LEU A 94 -6.19 9.52 -10.96
N PRO A 95 -7.25 9.93 -11.65
CA PRO A 95 -7.17 10.42 -13.02
C PRO A 95 -6.09 11.47 -13.24
N GLU A 96 -5.88 12.36 -12.25
CA GLU A 96 -4.91 13.45 -12.29
C GLU A 96 -3.47 13.00 -12.01
N THR A 97 -3.26 11.82 -11.40
CA THR A 97 -1.94 11.42 -10.91
C THR A 97 -1.36 10.20 -11.63
N ILE A 98 -2.22 9.37 -12.23
CA ILE A 98 -1.86 8.06 -12.77
C ILE A 98 -0.81 8.15 -13.89
N SER A 99 -0.90 9.12 -14.78
CA SER A 99 0.05 9.26 -15.89
C SER A 99 1.48 9.42 -15.39
N LEU A 100 1.70 10.35 -14.47
CA LEU A 100 3.02 10.60 -13.89
C LEU A 100 3.47 9.44 -13.00
N THR A 101 2.55 8.82 -12.27
CA THR A 101 2.84 7.63 -11.44
C THR A 101 3.40 6.50 -12.30
N LEU A 102 2.76 6.18 -13.42
CA LEU A 102 3.23 5.12 -14.31
C LEU A 102 4.56 5.47 -14.99
N GLN A 103 4.77 6.73 -15.39
CA GLN A 103 6.06 7.18 -15.91
C GLN A 103 7.19 6.98 -14.90
N CYS A 104 6.99 7.39 -13.65
CA CYS A 104 7.97 7.19 -12.59
C CYS A 104 8.17 5.70 -12.25
N ALA A 105 7.12 4.89 -12.27
CA ALA A 105 7.21 3.44 -12.06
C ALA A 105 8.05 2.77 -13.16
N VAL A 106 7.82 3.11 -14.43
CA VAL A 106 8.64 2.63 -15.56
C VAL A 106 10.10 3.02 -15.36
N LYS A 107 10.38 4.29 -15.04
CA LYS A 107 11.75 4.74 -14.76
C LYS A 107 12.42 3.95 -13.64
N ALA A 108 11.73 3.67 -12.55
CA ALA A 108 12.28 2.83 -11.48
C ALA A 108 12.62 1.42 -11.98
N MET A 109 11.69 0.76 -12.69
CA MET A 109 11.90 -0.58 -13.23
C MET A 109 12.94 -0.66 -14.35
N GLU A 110 13.14 0.41 -15.14
CA GLU A 110 14.27 0.54 -16.09
C GLU A 110 15.62 0.51 -15.37
N HIS A 111 15.67 1.04 -14.15
CA HIS A 111 16.84 1.00 -13.26
C HIS A 111 16.87 -0.21 -12.33
N ASP A 112 16.04 -1.23 -12.55
CA ASP A 112 15.89 -2.45 -11.73
C ASP A 112 15.48 -2.18 -10.26
N VAL A 113 14.89 -1.02 -9.99
CA VAL A 113 14.38 -0.66 -8.66
C VAL A 113 12.92 -1.11 -8.55
N PRO A 114 12.59 -1.95 -7.56
CA PRO A 114 11.22 -2.40 -7.34
C PRO A 114 10.27 -1.25 -6.99
N VAL A 115 9.01 -1.39 -7.41
CA VAL A 115 7.94 -0.41 -7.17
C VAL A 115 6.74 -1.08 -6.51
N THR A 116 6.26 -0.48 -5.45
CA THR A 116 5.00 -0.86 -4.81
C THR A 116 4.02 0.29 -4.92
N ILE A 117 2.85 0.06 -5.51
CA ILE A 117 1.77 1.03 -5.65
C ILE A 117 0.63 0.63 -4.72
N LEU A 118 0.15 1.54 -3.87
CA LEU A 118 -1.07 1.35 -3.07
C LEU A 118 -2.13 2.36 -3.48
N THR A 119 -3.31 1.87 -3.82
CA THR A 119 -4.39 2.71 -4.34
C THR A 119 -5.78 2.26 -3.88
N LYS A 120 -6.76 3.14 -4.06
CA LYS A 120 -8.20 2.86 -3.97
C LYS A 120 -8.91 2.98 -5.33
N MET A 121 -8.12 3.16 -6.41
CA MET A 121 -8.63 3.26 -7.77
C MET A 121 -8.36 1.95 -8.53
N ALA A 122 -9.33 1.47 -9.29
CA ALA A 122 -9.29 0.17 -9.98
C ALA A 122 -9.25 0.29 -11.50
N ASP A 123 -9.95 1.26 -12.07
CA ASP A 123 -10.22 1.34 -13.51
C ASP A 123 -8.96 1.56 -14.36
N TRP A 124 -7.92 2.17 -13.81
CA TRP A 124 -6.68 2.45 -14.52
C TRP A 124 -5.98 1.18 -15.05
N LEU A 125 -6.19 0.02 -14.43
CA LEU A 125 -5.58 -1.24 -14.87
C LEU A 125 -6.12 -1.73 -16.24
N SER A 126 -7.26 -1.23 -16.67
CA SER A 126 -7.84 -1.57 -17.97
C SER A 126 -7.18 -0.85 -19.15
N HIS A 127 -6.46 0.24 -18.92
CA HIS A 127 -5.80 1.03 -19.97
C HIS A 127 -4.58 0.30 -20.55
N SER A 128 -4.40 0.40 -21.86
CA SER A 128 -3.31 -0.30 -22.58
C SER A 128 -1.92 0.03 -22.04
N TYR A 129 -1.66 1.29 -21.68
CA TYR A 129 -0.37 1.69 -21.11
C TYR A 129 -0.11 1.04 -19.74
N ALA A 130 -1.13 0.97 -18.88
CA ALA A 130 -1.02 0.28 -17.59
C ALA A 130 -0.75 -1.23 -17.78
N GLN A 131 -1.35 -1.83 -18.82
CA GLN A 131 -1.10 -3.24 -19.16
C GLN A 131 0.37 -3.48 -19.53
N SER A 132 0.95 -2.61 -20.36
CA SER A 132 2.38 -2.69 -20.70
C SER A 132 3.29 -2.51 -19.48
N VAL A 133 2.92 -1.61 -18.56
CA VAL A 133 3.64 -1.43 -17.29
C VAL A 133 3.57 -2.69 -16.42
N MET A 134 2.41 -3.32 -16.34
CA MET A 134 2.25 -4.59 -15.61
C MET A 134 3.07 -5.72 -16.24
N GLU A 135 3.08 -5.84 -17.56
CA GLU A 135 3.89 -6.84 -18.29
C GLU A 135 5.38 -6.66 -18.02
N MET A 136 5.88 -5.41 -18.07
CA MET A 136 7.26 -5.09 -17.69
C MET A 136 7.53 -5.47 -16.22
N GLY A 137 6.66 -5.08 -15.33
CA GLY A 137 6.79 -5.32 -13.89
C GLY A 137 6.78 -6.81 -13.55
N ALA A 138 5.90 -7.59 -14.17
CA ALA A 138 5.81 -9.03 -14.00
C ALA A 138 7.05 -9.74 -14.54
N SER A 139 7.49 -9.40 -15.76
CA SER A 139 8.66 -10.02 -16.41
C SER A 139 9.94 -9.84 -15.61
N LYS A 140 10.08 -8.73 -14.92
CA LYS A 140 11.26 -8.40 -14.09
C LYS A 140 11.05 -8.74 -12.60
N ASN A 141 9.85 -9.09 -12.17
CA ASN A 141 9.45 -9.21 -10.75
C ASN A 141 9.76 -7.92 -9.95
N LEU A 142 9.40 -6.76 -10.51
CA LEU A 142 9.72 -5.44 -9.95
C LEU A 142 8.47 -4.60 -9.65
N LEU A 143 7.27 -5.11 -9.87
CA LEU A 143 6.02 -4.39 -9.59
C LEU A 143 5.17 -5.15 -8.59
N CYS A 144 4.69 -4.43 -7.58
CA CYS A 144 3.67 -4.88 -6.65
C CYS A 144 2.52 -3.87 -6.64
N ILE A 145 1.30 -4.34 -6.84
CA ILE A 145 0.09 -3.50 -6.80
C ILE A 145 -0.74 -3.90 -5.59
N GLY A 146 -1.02 -2.92 -4.75
CA GLY A 146 -1.85 -3.09 -3.56
C GLY A 146 -3.12 -2.27 -3.62
N PHE A 147 -4.14 -2.78 -2.95
CA PHE A 147 -5.41 -2.08 -2.76
C PHE A 147 -5.73 -1.96 -1.28
N THR A 148 -6.21 -0.78 -0.88
CA THR A 148 -6.85 -0.65 0.43
C THR A 148 -8.24 -1.29 0.34
N LEU A 149 -8.55 -2.20 1.23
CA LEU A 149 -9.83 -2.90 1.29
C LEU A 149 -10.39 -2.79 2.71
N THR A 150 -11.41 -1.96 2.87
CA THR A 150 -12.06 -1.73 4.17
C THR A 150 -13.39 -2.48 4.31
N GLY A 151 -14.00 -2.87 3.19
CA GLY A 151 -15.35 -3.36 3.14
C GLY A 151 -16.42 -2.27 3.30
N HIS A 152 -16.02 -0.98 3.38
CA HIS A 152 -16.88 0.17 3.67
C HIS A 152 -16.78 1.25 2.59
N ASP A 153 -17.49 1.08 1.48
CA ASP A 153 -17.51 2.03 0.37
C ASP A 153 -18.11 3.39 0.77
N ASP A 154 -19.05 3.39 1.72
CA ASP A 154 -19.69 4.59 2.28
C ASP A 154 -18.69 5.53 2.98
N MET A 155 -17.58 5.01 3.46
CA MET A 155 -16.50 5.78 4.07
C MET A 155 -15.47 6.33 3.07
N GLU A 156 -15.58 5.99 1.80
CA GLU A 156 -14.64 6.29 0.71
C GLU A 156 -15.39 6.83 -0.53
N PRO A 157 -16.11 7.95 -0.42
CA PRO A 157 -17.17 8.33 -1.37
C PRO A 157 -16.73 8.57 -2.81
N ASN A 158 -15.46 8.86 -3.05
CA ASN A 158 -14.93 9.14 -4.39
C ASN A 158 -13.86 8.11 -4.82
N ALA A 159 -13.68 7.04 -4.07
CA ALA A 159 -12.84 5.92 -4.47
C ALA A 159 -13.68 4.87 -5.21
N ASP A 160 -13.05 3.99 -5.97
CA ASP A 160 -13.75 2.85 -6.53
C ASP A 160 -14.22 1.91 -5.40
N CYS A 161 -15.35 1.24 -5.59
CA CYS A 161 -15.87 0.32 -4.57
C CYS A 161 -14.91 -0.86 -4.31
N ASN A 162 -14.97 -1.44 -3.10
CA ASN A 162 -14.12 -2.57 -2.72
C ASN A 162 -14.20 -3.72 -3.71
N GLU A 163 -15.38 -4.01 -4.27
CA GLU A 163 -15.56 -5.06 -5.25
C GLU A 163 -14.80 -4.79 -6.57
N ALA A 164 -14.73 -3.55 -7.02
CA ALA A 164 -13.94 -3.16 -8.20
C ALA A 164 -12.43 -3.33 -7.92
N ARG A 165 -11.96 -2.93 -6.73
CA ARG A 165 -10.56 -3.11 -6.30
C ARG A 165 -10.17 -4.59 -6.20
N ILE A 166 -11.08 -5.45 -5.72
CA ILE A 166 -10.88 -6.91 -5.68
C ILE A 166 -10.72 -7.48 -7.09
N ARG A 167 -11.59 -7.07 -8.03
CA ARG A 167 -11.45 -7.48 -9.44
C ARG A 167 -10.14 -7.00 -10.05
N ALA A 168 -9.73 -5.77 -9.77
CA ALA A 168 -8.46 -5.21 -10.22
C ALA A 168 -7.25 -5.96 -9.65
N MET A 169 -7.27 -6.31 -8.37
CA MET A 169 -6.23 -7.14 -7.75
C MET A 169 -6.15 -8.52 -8.43
N LYS A 170 -7.27 -9.17 -8.66
CA LYS A 170 -7.33 -10.46 -9.37
C LYS A 170 -6.73 -10.35 -10.78
N LEU A 171 -7.02 -9.26 -11.49
CA LEU A 171 -6.47 -8.99 -12.82
C LEU A 171 -4.95 -8.82 -12.77
N ALA A 172 -4.41 -8.04 -11.82
CA ALA A 172 -2.98 -7.84 -11.64
C ALA A 172 -2.26 -9.17 -11.33
N HIS A 173 -2.81 -9.94 -10.40
CA HIS A 173 -2.28 -11.28 -10.06
C HIS A 173 -2.28 -12.23 -11.26
N ALA A 174 -3.37 -12.29 -12.02
CA ALA A 174 -3.47 -13.13 -13.22
C ALA A 174 -2.44 -12.77 -14.32
N ARG A 175 -1.87 -11.56 -14.26
CA ARG A 175 -0.78 -11.10 -15.13
C ARG A 175 0.63 -11.32 -14.54
N GLY A 176 0.72 -12.01 -13.41
CA GLY A 176 1.99 -12.30 -12.74
C GLY A 176 2.58 -11.14 -11.95
N VAL A 177 1.80 -10.07 -11.71
CA VAL A 177 2.21 -8.97 -10.84
C VAL A 177 1.99 -9.37 -9.38
N LYS A 178 2.94 -9.08 -8.50
CA LYS A 178 2.77 -9.25 -7.05
C LYS A 178 1.64 -8.35 -6.55
N THR A 179 0.84 -8.88 -5.62
CA THR A 179 -0.32 -8.17 -5.08
C THR A 179 -0.30 -8.11 -3.57
N PHE A 180 -0.85 -7.03 -3.00
CA PHE A 180 -1.09 -6.98 -1.57
C PHE A 180 -2.40 -6.26 -1.22
N ALA A 181 -2.97 -6.62 -0.09
CA ALA A 181 -4.12 -5.94 0.48
C ALA A 181 -3.70 -5.13 1.71
N SER A 182 -4.06 -3.85 1.74
CA SER A 182 -4.00 -3.03 2.94
C SER A 182 -5.36 -3.07 3.61
N ILE A 183 -5.50 -3.92 4.64
CA ILE A 183 -6.65 -3.96 5.54
C ILE A 183 -6.39 -2.94 6.65
N GLU A 184 -6.25 -1.70 6.26
CA GLU A 184 -5.99 -0.57 7.14
C GLU A 184 -6.69 0.68 6.61
N PRO A 185 -7.62 1.21 7.42
CA PRO A 185 -7.94 0.76 8.77
C PRO A 185 -8.93 -0.41 8.78
N ILE A 186 -8.81 -1.28 9.77
CA ILE A 186 -9.93 -2.12 10.18
C ILE A 186 -11.05 -1.17 10.61
N ILE A 187 -12.22 -1.25 9.99
CA ILE A 187 -13.42 -0.53 10.40
C ILE A 187 -14.20 -1.40 11.38
N ASP A 188 -14.46 -2.63 11.00
CA ASP A 188 -14.93 -3.72 11.85
C ASP A 188 -14.27 -5.03 11.41
N PHE A 189 -14.33 -6.04 12.27
CA PHE A 189 -13.66 -7.32 12.02
C PHE A 189 -14.36 -8.15 10.96
N GLY A 190 -15.70 -8.08 10.89
CA GLY A 190 -16.49 -8.86 9.95
C GLY A 190 -16.22 -8.47 8.51
N SER A 191 -16.31 -7.16 8.19
CA SER A 191 -16.00 -6.63 6.86
C SER A 191 -14.55 -6.88 6.47
N SER A 192 -13.61 -6.72 7.43
CA SER A 192 -12.19 -6.97 7.18
C SER A 192 -11.91 -8.44 6.84
N LEU A 193 -12.53 -9.37 7.55
CA LEU A 193 -12.41 -10.80 7.27
C LEU A 193 -13.00 -11.16 5.90
N GLU A 194 -14.15 -10.57 5.54
CA GLU A 194 -14.75 -10.74 4.22
C GLU A 194 -13.82 -10.29 3.08
N MET A 195 -13.15 -9.13 3.24
CA MET A 195 -12.17 -8.65 2.25
C MET A 195 -10.99 -9.62 2.09
N ILE A 196 -10.49 -10.17 3.18
CA ILE A 196 -9.43 -11.19 3.14
C ILE A 196 -9.94 -12.47 2.47
N GLU A 197 -11.14 -12.94 2.83
CA GLU A 197 -11.71 -14.15 2.23
C GLU A 197 -11.91 -14.03 0.71
N LYS A 198 -12.38 -12.88 0.24
CA LYS A 198 -12.59 -12.61 -1.18
C LYS A 198 -11.31 -12.52 -1.98
N THR A 199 -10.18 -12.22 -1.34
CA THR A 199 -8.89 -11.99 -2.02
C THR A 199 -7.86 -13.11 -1.81
N ILE A 200 -8.15 -14.08 -0.95
CA ILE A 200 -7.17 -15.05 -0.45
C ILE A 200 -6.41 -15.83 -1.55
N TYR A 201 -7.02 -16.09 -2.69
CA TYR A 201 -6.42 -16.87 -3.77
C TYR A 201 -5.52 -16.06 -4.73
N PHE A 202 -5.48 -14.73 -4.56
CA PHE A 202 -4.73 -13.85 -5.45
C PHE A 202 -4.13 -12.63 -4.73
N CYS A 203 -3.92 -12.77 -3.43
CA CYS A 203 -3.21 -11.78 -2.61
C CYS A 203 -1.97 -12.44 -1.99
N ASP A 204 -0.78 -11.88 -2.28
CA ASP A 204 0.48 -12.41 -1.78
C ASP A 204 0.80 -11.93 -0.37
N LEU A 205 0.32 -10.72 0.02
CA LEU A 205 0.62 -10.11 1.32
C LEU A 205 -0.56 -9.32 1.85
N TYR A 206 -0.93 -9.55 3.09
CA TYR A 206 -1.87 -8.73 3.84
C TYR A 206 -1.12 -7.82 4.81
N ARG A 207 -1.41 -6.51 4.77
CA ARG A 207 -0.96 -5.55 5.78
C ARG A 207 -2.17 -5.09 6.58
N ILE A 208 -2.23 -5.49 7.85
CA ILE A 208 -3.43 -5.35 8.68
C ILE A 208 -3.15 -4.38 9.82
N GLY A 209 -3.98 -3.32 9.93
CA GLY A 209 -3.78 -2.26 10.91
C GLY A 209 -5.07 -1.65 11.42
N LEU A 210 -5.04 -1.20 12.68
CA LEU A 210 -6.18 -0.55 13.34
C LEU A 210 -6.36 0.90 12.84
N ARG A 211 -7.58 1.40 12.97
CA ARG A 211 -7.92 2.79 12.68
C ARG A 211 -7.22 3.74 13.66
N SER A 212 -6.47 4.68 13.12
CA SER A 212 -5.82 5.71 13.93
C SER A 212 -6.81 6.74 14.46
N GLY A 213 -6.54 7.29 15.67
CA GLY A 213 -7.32 8.39 16.24
C GLY A 213 -8.71 8.00 16.74
N VAL A 214 -8.95 6.71 17.00
CA VAL A 214 -10.12 6.22 17.75
C VAL A 214 -9.76 6.07 19.23
N LYS A 215 -10.79 5.97 20.09
CA LYS A 215 -10.60 5.74 21.53
C LYS A 215 -9.93 4.39 21.79
N ALA A 216 -9.30 4.29 22.96
CA ALA A 216 -8.57 3.08 23.35
C ALA A 216 -9.45 1.82 23.44
N ASP A 217 -10.72 1.97 23.76
CA ASP A 217 -11.73 0.91 23.91
C ASP A 217 -12.54 0.64 22.61
N TYR A 218 -12.17 1.27 21.50
CA TYR A 218 -12.89 1.09 20.22
C TYR A 218 -12.82 -0.35 19.69
N TYR A 219 -11.71 -1.03 19.92
CA TYR A 219 -11.54 -2.43 19.56
C TYR A 219 -11.48 -3.27 20.84
N ASP A 220 -12.40 -4.22 20.96
CA ASP A 220 -12.33 -5.24 22.00
C ASP A 220 -11.12 -6.15 21.76
N LYS A 221 -10.42 -6.52 22.83
CA LYS A 221 -9.19 -7.31 22.75
C LYS A 221 -9.45 -8.77 22.41
N ASP A 222 -10.51 -9.33 22.93
CA ASP A 222 -10.85 -10.73 22.73
C ASP A 222 -11.39 -10.92 21.30
N GLU A 223 -12.20 -9.97 20.81
CA GLU A 223 -12.64 -9.95 19.42
C GLU A 223 -11.47 -9.79 18.45
N LEU A 224 -10.50 -8.91 18.75
CA LEU A 224 -9.30 -8.75 17.94
C LEU A 224 -8.44 -10.03 17.94
N ALA A 225 -8.27 -10.69 19.09
CA ALA A 225 -7.57 -11.95 19.17
C ALA A 225 -8.26 -13.05 18.35
N TYR A 226 -9.58 -13.11 18.42
CA TYR A 226 -10.37 -14.04 17.64
C TYR A 226 -10.24 -13.77 16.13
N PHE A 227 -10.31 -12.50 15.72
CA PHE A 227 -10.09 -12.10 14.31
C PHE A 227 -8.71 -12.53 13.80
N ILE A 228 -7.64 -12.35 14.59
CA ILE A 228 -6.29 -12.80 14.21
C ILE A 228 -6.29 -14.31 13.96
N GLY A 229 -6.87 -15.09 14.85
CA GLY A 229 -6.99 -16.54 14.70
C GLY A 229 -7.77 -16.94 13.45
N GLN A 230 -8.86 -16.23 13.13
CA GLN A 230 -9.62 -16.46 11.90
C GLN A 230 -8.82 -16.18 10.63
N VAL A 231 -8.04 -15.10 10.59
CA VAL A 231 -7.18 -14.76 9.45
C VAL A 231 -6.11 -15.83 9.22
N GLU A 232 -5.45 -16.28 10.27
CA GLU A 232 -4.44 -17.33 10.20
C GLU A 232 -5.03 -18.66 9.75
N CYS A 233 -6.19 -19.02 10.29
CA CYS A 233 -6.92 -20.22 9.88
C CYS A 233 -7.29 -20.15 8.39
N LEU A 234 -7.74 -19.00 7.90
CA LEU A 234 -8.12 -18.78 6.52
C LEU A 234 -6.91 -18.94 5.57
N ILE A 235 -5.78 -18.35 5.91
CA ILE A 235 -4.52 -18.49 5.15
C ILE A 235 -4.08 -19.97 5.15
N ASN A 236 -4.08 -20.60 6.30
CA ASN A 236 -3.72 -22.01 6.42
C ASN A 236 -4.59 -22.96 5.59
N MET A 237 -5.87 -22.67 5.48
CA MET A 237 -6.81 -23.54 4.75
C MET A 237 -6.84 -23.28 3.25
N LYS A 238 -6.65 -22.04 2.82
CA LYS A 238 -6.94 -21.61 1.44
C LYS A 238 -5.72 -21.21 0.63
N ASN A 239 -4.69 -20.64 1.23
CA ASN A 239 -3.50 -20.16 0.53
C ASN A 239 -2.26 -20.12 1.43
N HIS A 240 -1.49 -21.21 1.44
CA HIS A 240 -0.27 -21.33 2.24
C HIS A 240 0.86 -20.37 1.85
N ASP A 241 0.79 -19.73 0.67
CA ASP A 241 1.83 -18.83 0.17
C ASP A 241 1.57 -17.38 0.56
N ALA A 242 0.33 -17.02 0.92
CA ALA A 242 0.02 -15.69 1.42
C ALA A 242 0.76 -15.41 2.74
N ARG A 243 1.17 -14.15 2.92
CA ARG A 243 1.83 -13.66 4.13
C ARG A 243 0.98 -12.58 4.79
N VAL A 244 1.14 -12.41 6.09
CA VAL A 244 0.47 -11.36 6.85
C VAL A 244 1.48 -10.56 7.67
N TYR A 245 1.44 -9.25 7.52
CA TYR A 245 2.11 -8.31 8.40
C TYR A 245 1.08 -7.65 9.31
N TRP A 246 1.15 -7.99 10.58
CA TRP A 246 0.36 -7.34 11.62
C TRP A 246 1.06 -6.05 12.04
N LYS A 247 0.43 -4.91 11.75
CA LYS A 247 1.01 -3.60 12.06
C LYS A 247 1.14 -3.38 13.56
N HIS A 248 2.03 -2.50 13.93
CA HIS A 248 2.32 -2.14 15.32
C HIS A 248 1.05 -1.79 16.12
N SER A 249 0.10 -1.08 15.48
CA SER A 249 -1.19 -0.77 16.08
C SER A 249 -2.01 -1.99 16.50
N VAL A 250 -1.87 -3.13 15.82
CA VAL A 250 -2.48 -4.41 16.21
C VAL A 250 -1.66 -5.08 17.29
N ARG A 251 -0.34 -5.18 17.09
CA ARG A 251 0.59 -5.86 17.99
C ARG A 251 0.60 -5.26 19.39
N GLU A 252 0.51 -3.93 19.52
CA GLU A 252 0.46 -3.25 20.83
C GLU A 252 -0.84 -3.49 21.61
N ARG A 253 -1.93 -3.80 20.88
CA ARG A 253 -3.23 -4.04 21.53
C ARG A 253 -3.31 -5.37 22.24
N ILE A 254 -2.62 -6.37 21.72
CA ILE A 254 -2.69 -7.73 22.21
C ILE A 254 -1.31 -8.10 22.76
N THR A 255 -1.20 -8.10 24.06
CA THR A 255 -0.12 -8.75 24.79
C THR A 255 -0.46 -10.23 24.89
N PHE A 256 -0.09 -11.02 23.89
CA PHE A 256 -0.05 -12.46 24.06
C PHE A 256 1.10 -12.79 25.00
N THR A 257 0.79 -13.46 26.10
CA THR A 257 1.78 -14.09 26.98
C THR A 257 2.49 -15.26 26.28
N ASP A 258 1.91 -15.75 25.19
CA ASP A 258 2.48 -16.78 24.34
C ASP A 258 2.93 -16.15 23.01
N SER A 259 4.21 -16.27 22.72
CA SER A 259 4.89 -15.77 21.51
C SER A 259 4.34 -16.37 20.19
N ASP A 260 3.43 -17.34 20.27
CA ASP A 260 3.08 -18.23 19.16
C ASP A 260 2.29 -17.55 18.04
N TYR A 261 1.49 -16.53 18.33
CA TYR A 261 0.69 -15.84 17.32
C TYR A 261 1.50 -14.95 16.38
N TRP A 262 2.55 -14.29 16.89
CA TRP A 262 3.40 -13.43 16.04
C TRP A 262 4.51 -14.20 15.32
N THR A 263 4.71 -15.46 15.69
CA THR A 263 5.68 -16.40 15.13
C THR A 263 5.02 -17.43 14.22
N SER A 264 3.75 -17.22 13.84
CA SER A 264 3.11 -18.11 12.87
C SER A 264 3.92 -18.09 11.56
N ARG A 265 3.95 -19.22 10.89
CA ARG A 265 4.69 -19.37 9.61
C ARG A 265 4.22 -18.43 8.50
N TYR A 266 3.07 -17.78 8.69
CA TYR A 266 2.47 -16.83 7.74
C TYR A 266 2.77 -15.39 8.11
N ALA A 267 3.11 -15.12 9.38
CA ALA A 267 3.45 -13.79 9.84
C ALA A 267 4.83 -13.37 9.33
N VAL A 268 4.93 -12.12 8.92
CA VAL A 268 6.19 -11.51 8.47
C VAL A 268 6.45 -10.21 9.21
N ASP A 269 7.70 -9.75 9.20
CA ASP A 269 8.09 -8.48 9.79
C ASP A 269 7.94 -7.31 8.80
N ALA A 270 8.10 -6.08 9.30
CA ALA A 270 7.94 -4.85 8.52
C ALA A 270 8.93 -4.73 7.35
N ASP A 271 10.09 -5.37 7.45
CA ASP A 271 11.12 -5.40 6.43
C ASP A 271 10.96 -6.55 5.40
N TYR A 272 9.87 -7.32 5.49
CA TYR A 272 9.58 -8.37 4.52
C TYR A 272 9.54 -7.81 3.10
N ASN A 273 10.37 -8.39 2.24
CA ASN A 273 10.48 -8.00 0.85
C ASN A 273 9.71 -8.99 -0.05
N ILE A 274 8.55 -8.53 -0.55
CA ILE A 274 7.66 -9.33 -1.40
C ILE A 274 8.32 -9.76 -2.73
N PHE A 275 9.35 -9.05 -3.18
CA PHE A 275 10.04 -9.34 -4.44
C PHE A 275 11.10 -10.43 -4.33
N THR A 276 11.57 -10.75 -3.12
CA THR A 276 12.59 -11.79 -2.88
C THR A 276 12.00 -13.10 -2.40
N SER A 277 10.73 -13.13 -2.01
CA SER A 277 10.05 -14.35 -1.63
C SER A 277 9.89 -15.27 -2.86
N LYS A 278 10.41 -16.48 -2.76
CA LYS A 278 10.13 -17.53 -3.76
C LYS A 278 8.64 -17.89 -3.64
N ILE A 279 7.95 -17.83 -4.76
CA ILE A 279 6.63 -18.43 -4.93
C ILE A 279 6.80 -19.94 -4.85
#